data_4d9acc69f76d96e0df8737d59bf95d67
#
_entry.id   4d9acc69f76d96e0df8737d59bf95d67
#
_cell.length_a   1.000
_cell.length_b   1.000
_cell.length_c   1.000
_cell.angle_alpha   90.00
_cell.angle_beta   90.00
_cell.angle_gamma   90.00
#
_symmetry.space_group_name_H-M   'P 1'
#
loop_
_entity.id
_entity.type
_entity.pdbx_description
1 polymer ?
#
loop_
_entity_poly.entity_id
_entity_poly.type
_entity_poly.pdbx_seq_one_letter_code
_entity_poly.pdbx_strand_id
1 'polypeptide(L)'
;MCIRDSDIQISTGASNVYAGMHTPAALDGSTLPGGIKIKAKPLMGIESNGMLCSGEELGLNEDLYPGAEVYGLLDLPKDTVPGTPIQQVVGLDDYIFDISITANRADCQSVLGIAREVAAVLNKPLKMPATDYTVSDYKDPRLSITVEAPDLCPRYLGHYVRNITTVSYTHLRAHETGRNL
;
A
#
# COMPACT_ATOMS: atom_id res chain seq x y z
N MET A 1 -24.38 -6.70 9.63
CA MET A 1 -23.16 -5.88 9.52
C MET A 1 -23.45 -4.52 10.13
N CYS A 2 -22.65 -4.09 11.09
CA CYS A 2 -22.87 -2.82 11.79
C CYS A 2 -22.27 -1.69 10.96
N ILE A 3 -23.07 -0.83 10.38
CA ILE A 3 -22.60 0.36 9.67
C ILE A 3 -22.93 1.55 10.58
N ARG A 4 -21.93 1.96 11.34
CA ARG A 4 -21.93 3.12 12.23
C ARG A 4 -23.05 3.21 13.28
N ASP A 5 -24.33 3.02 12.93
CA ASP A 5 -25.45 3.26 13.87
C ASP A 5 -26.64 2.30 13.69
N SER A 6 -26.60 1.36 12.74
CA SER A 6 -27.69 0.43 12.47
C SER A 6 -27.23 -0.88 11.83
N ASP A 7 -27.95 -1.93 12.12
CA ASP A 7 -27.76 -3.23 11.48
C ASP A 7 -28.44 -3.22 10.09
N ILE A 8 -27.69 -3.62 9.07
CA ILE A 8 -28.18 -3.71 7.69
C ILE A 8 -28.03 -5.14 7.21
N GLN A 9 -29.13 -5.67 6.66
CA GLN A 9 -29.14 -7.00 6.05
C GLN A 9 -28.57 -6.92 4.64
N ILE A 10 -27.50 -7.69 4.39
CA ILE A 10 -26.89 -7.86 3.07
C ILE A 10 -26.67 -9.34 2.84
N SER A 11 -27.20 -9.85 1.71
CA SER A 11 -26.98 -11.22 1.26
C SER A 11 -25.69 -11.32 0.45
N THR A 12 -24.89 -12.35 0.69
CA THR A 12 -23.67 -12.64 -0.07
C THR A 12 -23.55 -14.12 -0.39
N GLY A 13 -22.95 -14.41 -1.52
CA GLY A 13 -22.59 -15.77 -1.93
C GLY A 13 -21.11 -16.12 -1.62
N ALA A 14 -20.37 -15.22 -1.01
CA ALA A 14 -18.98 -15.46 -0.70
C ALA A 14 -18.81 -16.51 0.41
N SER A 15 -17.84 -17.40 0.24
CA SER A 15 -17.58 -18.50 1.17
C SER A 15 -16.65 -18.11 2.32
N ASN A 16 -15.96 -16.98 2.22
CA ASN A 16 -14.98 -16.52 3.21
C ASN A 16 -15.55 -15.56 4.27
N VAL A 17 -16.89 -15.40 4.33
CA VAL A 17 -17.53 -14.55 5.33
C VAL A 17 -17.54 -15.21 6.71
N TYR A 18 -17.22 -14.45 7.75
CA TYR A 18 -17.26 -14.89 9.14
C TYR A 18 -17.72 -13.77 10.09
N ALA A 19 -18.20 -14.13 11.26
CA ALA A 19 -18.64 -13.16 12.25
C ALA A 19 -17.44 -12.33 12.78
N GLY A 20 -17.60 -11.00 12.76
CA GLY A 20 -16.53 -10.06 13.14
C GLY A 20 -15.57 -9.71 12.01
N MET A 21 -15.82 -10.14 10.78
CA MET A 21 -15.08 -9.70 9.60
C MET A 21 -15.35 -8.22 9.32
N HIS A 22 -14.32 -7.46 9.05
CA HIS A 22 -14.44 -6.11 8.51
C HIS A 22 -14.30 -6.19 6.99
N THR A 23 -15.33 -5.79 6.27
CA THR A 23 -15.35 -5.90 4.82
C THR A 23 -16.05 -4.68 4.20
N PRO A 24 -15.65 -4.24 3.01
CA PRO A 24 -16.30 -3.12 2.34
C PRO A 24 -17.76 -3.47 1.97
N ALA A 25 -18.63 -2.51 2.16
CA ALA A 25 -20.03 -2.62 1.77
C ALA A 25 -20.44 -1.45 0.88
N ALA A 26 -20.93 -1.75 -0.30
CA ALA A 26 -21.59 -0.80 -1.17
C ALA A 26 -23.09 -0.79 -0.87
N LEU A 27 -23.60 0.32 -0.37
CA LEU A 27 -25.01 0.50 -0.04
C LEU A 27 -25.83 0.93 -1.26
N ASP A 28 -27.14 0.94 -1.11
CA ASP A 28 -28.06 1.45 -2.14
C ASP A 28 -27.66 2.86 -2.59
N GLY A 29 -27.59 3.08 -3.90
CA GLY A 29 -27.13 4.32 -4.50
C GLY A 29 -25.63 4.45 -4.70
N SER A 30 -24.81 3.55 -4.14
CA SER A 30 -23.35 3.55 -4.37
C SER A 30 -23.02 3.23 -5.83
N THR A 31 -21.90 3.81 -6.31
CA THR A 31 -21.35 3.49 -7.62
C THR A 31 -19.97 2.88 -7.43
N LEU A 32 -19.78 1.67 -7.93
CA LEU A 32 -18.48 0.98 -7.95
C LEU A 32 -17.63 1.42 -9.15
N PRO A 33 -16.30 1.16 -9.11
CA PRO A 33 -15.45 1.26 -10.29
C PRO A 33 -16.08 0.57 -11.50
N GLY A 34 -15.94 1.15 -12.71
CA GLY A 34 -16.62 0.67 -13.90
C GLY A 34 -18.08 1.16 -14.07
N GLY A 35 -18.56 2.02 -13.15
CA GLY A 35 -19.90 2.65 -13.27
C GLY A 35 -21.07 1.78 -12.83
N ILE A 36 -20.80 0.66 -12.15
CA ILE A 36 -21.83 -0.26 -11.64
C ILE A 36 -22.56 0.41 -10.48
N LYS A 37 -23.86 0.65 -10.65
CA LYS A 37 -24.72 1.21 -9.60
C LYS A 37 -25.37 0.12 -8.76
N ILE A 38 -25.15 0.18 -7.47
CA ILE A 38 -25.75 -0.74 -6.51
C ILE A 38 -27.14 -0.26 -6.14
N LYS A 39 -28.09 -1.20 -6.16
CA LYS A 39 -29.46 -0.98 -5.73
C LYS A 39 -29.90 -2.08 -4.78
N ALA A 40 -30.65 -1.71 -3.75
CA ALA A 40 -31.32 -2.66 -2.88
C ALA A 40 -32.28 -3.54 -3.73
N LYS A 41 -32.08 -4.83 -3.64
CA LYS A 41 -32.92 -5.82 -4.33
C LYS A 41 -32.91 -7.16 -3.61
N PRO A 42 -33.97 -7.94 -3.66
CA PRO A 42 -33.95 -9.28 -3.12
C PRO A 42 -32.98 -10.17 -3.91
N LEU A 43 -32.16 -10.93 -3.19
CA LEU A 43 -31.30 -11.97 -3.73
C LEU A 43 -31.75 -13.32 -3.19
N MET A 44 -32.12 -14.24 -4.09
CA MET A 44 -32.69 -15.57 -3.74
C MET A 44 -33.88 -15.51 -2.75
N GLY A 45 -34.72 -14.48 -2.86
CA GLY A 45 -35.90 -14.30 -2.01
C GLY A 45 -35.61 -13.65 -0.65
N ILE A 46 -34.38 -13.23 -0.38
CA ILE A 46 -33.96 -12.53 0.83
C ILE A 46 -33.61 -11.08 0.48
N GLU A 47 -34.16 -10.13 1.22
CA GLU A 47 -33.84 -8.72 1.03
C GLU A 47 -32.34 -8.44 1.25
N SER A 48 -31.74 -7.70 0.32
CA SER A 48 -30.35 -7.25 0.41
C SER A 48 -30.27 -5.75 0.15
N ASN A 49 -29.86 -5.00 1.16
CA ASN A 49 -29.81 -3.54 1.13
C ASN A 49 -28.44 -2.99 0.69
N GLY A 50 -27.73 -3.79 -0.12
CA GLY A 50 -26.40 -3.46 -0.63
C GLY A 50 -25.66 -4.71 -1.08
N MET A 51 -24.37 -4.55 -1.27
CA MET A 51 -23.44 -5.60 -1.67
C MET A 51 -22.18 -5.52 -0.85
N LEU A 52 -21.68 -6.65 -0.37
CA LEU A 52 -20.32 -6.77 0.17
C LEU A 52 -19.35 -6.91 -1.00
N CYS A 53 -18.20 -6.24 -0.92
CA CYS A 53 -17.31 -6.12 -2.07
C CYS A 53 -16.03 -6.94 -1.88
N SER A 54 -15.56 -7.50 -2.99
CA SER A 54 -14.21 -8.04 -3.17
C SER A 54 -13.23 -6.92 -3.52
N GLY A 55 -11.93 -7.22 -3.52
CA GLY A 55 -10.91 -6.30 -4.00
C GLY A 55 -11.07 -5.99 -5.50
N GLU A 56 -11.38 -7.00 -6.31
CA GLU A 56 -11.61 -6.86 -7.75
C GLU A 56 -12.77 -5.89 -8.06
N GLU A 57 -13.89 -6.00 -7.35
CA GLU A 57 -15.05 -5.11 -7.51
C GLU A 57 -14.73 -3.65 -7.14
N LEU A 58 -13.76 -3.44 -6.28
CA LEU A 58 -13.22 -2.13 -5.91
C LEU A 58 -12.12 -1.63 -6.86
N GLY A 59 -11.74 -2.43 -7.87
CA GLY A 59 -10.66 -2.11 -8.80
C GLY A 59 -9.28 -2.17 -8.16
N LEU A 60 -9.14 -2.92 -7.07
CA LEU A 60 -7.87 -3.14 -6.38
C LEU A 60 -7.15 -4.35 -6.98
N ASN A 61 -5.85 -4.32 -6.94
CA ASN A 61 -4.98 -5.47 -7.21
C ASN A 61 -3.99 -5.65 -6.04
N GLU A 62 -3.20 -6.71 -6.07
CA GLU A 62 -2.24 -7.03 -5.00
C GLU A 62 -1.17 -5.96 -4.82
N ASP A 63 -0.82 -5.22 -5.88
CA ASP A 63 0.17 -4.12 -5.83
C ASP A 63 -0.39 -2.88 -5.10
N LEU A 64 -1.69 -2.64 -5.21
CA LEU A 64 -2.36 -1.50 -4.56
C LEU A 64 -2.75 -1.82 -3.12
N TYR A 65 -3.21 -3.04 -2.87
CA TYR A 65 -3.64 -3.44 -1.55
C TYR A 65 -3.41 -4.94 -1.31
N PRO A 66 -2.58 -5.34 -0.36
CA PRO A 66 -2.32 -6.75 -0.06
C PRO A 66 -3.58 -7.52 0.30
N GLY A 67 -3.80 -8.65 -0.35
CA GLY A 67 -5.00 -9.47 -0.19
C GLY A 67 -6.17 -9.06 -1.10
N ALA A 68 -5.99 -8.09 -2.00
CA ALA A 68 -7.04 -7.64 -2.91
C ALA A 68 -7.47 -8.71 -3.92
N GLU A 69 -6.55 -9.60 -4.32
CA GLU A 69 -6.82 -10.67 -5.30
C GLU A 69 -7.30 -11.98 -4.67
N VAL A 70 -7.53 -12.00 -3.37
CA VAL A 70 -8.11 -13.17 -2.70
C VAL A 70 -9.54 -13.36 -3.18
N TYR A 71 -9.86 -14.60 -3.59
CA TYR A 71 -11.23 -14.95 -4.01
C TYR A 71 -12.22 -14.78 -2.86
N GLY A 72 -13.23 -13.95 -3.07
CA GLY A 72 -14.28 -13.66 -2.08
C GLY A 72 -14.27 -12.20 -1.62
N LEU A 73 -14.77 -11.96 -0.41
CA LEU A 73 -14.82 -10.62 0.17
C LEU A 73 -13.43 -10.13 0.59
N LEU A 74 -13.19 -8.84 0.42
CA LEU A 74 -11.98 -8.20 0.94
C LEU A 74 -12.05 -8.16 2.48
N ASP A 75 -11.07 -8.76 3.14
CA ASP A 75 -10.93 -8.74 4.60
C ASP A 75 -10.05 -7.56 5.02
N LEU A 76 -10.64 -6.61 5.73
CA LEU A 76 -9.96 -5.42 6.19
C LEU A 76 -9.34 -5.64 7.58
N PRO A 77 -8.29 -4.88 7.95
CA PRO A 77 -7.70 -4.94 9.27
C PRO A 77 -8.74 -4.75 10.38
N LYS A 78 -8.59 -5.47 11.48
CA LYS A 78 -9.55 -5.45 12.60
C LYS A 78 -9.66 -4.12 13.34
N ASP A 79 -8.67 -3.27 13.19
CA ASP A 79 -8.62 -1.91 13.72
C ASP A 79 -9.32 -0.89 12.80
N THR A 80 -9.80 -1.33 11.64
CA THR A 80 -10.59 -0.47 10.73
C THR A 80 -11.87 0.01 11.43
N VAL A 81 -12.05 1.32 11.50
CA VAL A 81 -13.25 1.90 12.11
C VAL A 81 -14.45 1.72 11.19
N PRO A 82 -15.54 1.05 11.63
CA PRO A 82 -16.75 0.91 10.83
C PRO A 82 -17.32 2.26 10.39
N GLY A 83 -17.76 2.34 9.14
CA GLY A 83 -18.29 3.57 8.53
C GLY A 83 -17.25 4.49 7.90
N THR A 84 -15.97 4.16 7.99
CA THR A 84 -14.91 4.87 7.25
C THR A 84 -15.08 4.61 5.75
N PRO A 85 -14.99 5.65 4.89
CA PRO A 85 -14.98 5.47 3.45
C PRO A 85 -13.86 4.53 3.01
N ILE A 86 -14.18 3.57 2.14
CA ILE A 86 -13.21 2.55 1.73
C ILE A 86 -11.96 3.15 1.07
N GLN A 87 -12.10 4.24 0.33
CA GLN A 87 -10.98 4.92 -0.31
C GLN A 87 -9.91 5.35 0.70
N GLN A 88 -10.33 5.79 1.89
CA GLN A 88 -9.40 6.17 2.97
C GLN A 88 -8.74 4.94 3.61
N VAL A 89 -9.50 3.85 3.75
CA VAL A 89 -8.98 2.61 4.36
C VAL A 89 -7.90 1.97 3.50
N VAL A 90 -8.09 1.99 2.17
CA VAL A 90 -7.16 1.37 1.21
C VAL A 90 -6.16 2.37 0.61
N GLY A 91 -6.20 3.64 1.04
CA GLY A 91 -5.25 4.67 0.58
C GLY A 91 -5.46 5.15 -0.86
N LEU A 92 -6.69 5.04 -1.40
CA LEU A 92 -7.02 5.50 -2.75
C LEU A 92 -7.41 6.98 -2.83
N ASP A 93 -7.39 7.71 -1.72
CA ASP A 93 -7.64 9.15 -1.66
C ASP A 93 -6.35 9.98 -1.85
N ASP A 94 -5.42 9.43 -2.61
CA ASP A 94 -4.13 10.03 -2.92
C ASP A 94 -4.00 10.33 -4.43
N TYR A 95 -2.93 11.01 -4.81
CA TYR A 95 -2.61 11.32 -6.19
C TYR A 95 -1.42 10.50 -6.66
N ILE A 96 -1.60 9.77 -7.75
CA ILE A 96 -0.54 9.00 -8.39
C ILE A 96 0.00 9.80 -9.56
N PHE A 97 1.31 10.03 -9.57
CA PHE A 97 2.01 10.69 -10.68
C PHE A 97 2.82 9.65 -11.45
N ASP A 98 2.50 9.48 -12.71
CA ASP A 98 3.33 8.74 -13.65
C ASP A 98 4.30 9.72 -14.32
N ILE A 99 5.59 9.58 -14.02
CA ILE A 99 6.63 10.53 -14.41
C ILE A 99 7.63 9.87 -15.34
N SER A 100 7.64 10.29 -16.61
CA SER A 100 8.66 9.88 -17.56
C SER A 100 9.90 10.78 -17.44
N ILE A 101 11.05 10.16 -17.19
CA ILE A 101 12.33 10.84 -17.01
C ILE A 101 13.18 10.64 -18.27
N THR A 102 13.69 11.72 -18.84
CA THR A 102 14.60 11.67 -19.98
C THR A 102 15.99 11.19 -19.57
N ALA A 103 16.73 10.55 -20.47
CA ALA A 103 18.02 9.93 -20.20
C ALA A 103 19.10 10.90 -19.67
N ASN A 104 18.97 12.19 -19.98
CA ASN A 104 19.89 13.26 -19.51
C ASN A 104 19.57 13.79 -18.11
N ARG A 105 18.50 13.30 -17.46
CA ARG A 105 18.06 13.73 -16.14
C ARG A 105 18.12 12.60 -15.09
N ALA A 106 19.27 11.96 -15.02
CA ALA A 106 19.51 10.88 -14.05
C ALA A 106 19.32 11.33 -12.59
N ASP A 107 19.48 12.60 -12.28
CA ASP A 107 19.19 13.21 -10.98
C ASP A 107 17.73 13.08 -10.55
N CYS A 108 16.81 13.02 -11.54
CA CYS A 108 15.37 12.87 -11.30
C CYS A 108 14.92 11.41 -11.09
N GLN A 109 15.83 10.43 -11.15
CA GLN A 109 15.51 9.01 -10.86
C GLN A 109 15.35 8.71 -9.36
N SER A 110 15.17 9.72 -8.55
CA SER A 110 14.90 9.60 -7.12
C SER A 110 13.74 10.52 -6.71
N VAL A 111 13.00 10.14 -5.67
CA VAL A 111 11.94 10.96 -5.11
C VAL A 111 12.46 12.35 -4.72
N LEU A 112 13.67 12.43 -4.17
CA LEU A 112 14.28 13.70 -3.78
C LEU A 112 14.64 14.57 -5.00
N GLY A 113 15.10 13.95 -6.10
CA GLY A 113 15.37 14.65 -7.35
C GLY A 113 14.11 15.26 -7.92
N ILE A 114 13.03 14.48 -8.01
CA ILE A 114 11.72 14.99 -8.44
C ILE A 114 11.21 16.09 -7.50
N ALA A 115 11.36 15.91 -6.19
CA ALA A 115 10.94 16.93 -5.22
C ALA A 115 11.67 18.27 -5.42
N ARG A 116 12.95 18.25 -5.79
CA ARG A 116 13.71 19.48 -6.15
C ARG A 116 13.13 20.17 -7.37
N GLU A 117 12.82 19.42 -8.41
CA GLU A 117 12.21 19.97 -9.63
C GLU A 117 10.85 20.58 -9.34
N VAL A 118 10.00 19.84 -8.62
CA VAL A 118 8.66 20.33 -8.24
C VAL A 118 8.77 21.58 -7.37
N ALA A 119 9.69 21.60 -6.40
CA ALA A 119 9.93 22.77 -5.56
C ALA A 119 10.37 23.98 -6.38
N ALA A 120 11.26 23.78 -7.37
CA ALA A 120 11.71 24.85 -8.26
C ALA A 120 10.57 25.38 -9.16
N VAL A 121 9.80 24.48 -9.79
CA VAL A 121 8.69 24.88 -10.68
C VAL A 121 7.59 25.61 -9.91
N LEU A 122 7.25 25.15 -8.71
CA LEU A 122 6.22 25.77 -7.88
C LEU A 122 6.73 26.95 -7.05
N ASN A 123 8.03 27.27 -7.13
CA ASN A 123 8.68 28.28 -6.29
C ASN A 123 8.40 28.07 -4.80
N LYS A 124 8.52 26.81 -4.34
CA LYS A 124 8.29 26.41 -2.95
C LYS A 124 9.57 25.92 -2.30
N PRO A 125 9.75 26.12 -0.98
CA PRO A 125 10.91 25.57 -0.29
C PRO A 125 10.88 24.04 -0.32
N LEU A 126 12.04 23.43 -0.60
CA LEU A 126 12.21 21.99 -0.51
C LEU A 126 12.26 21.57 0.97
N LYS A 127 11.35 20.68 1.34
CA LYS A 127 11.37 20.05 2.66
C LYS A 127 12.21 18.77 2.59
N MET A 128 13.40 18.83 3.16
CA MET A 128 14.28 17.65 3.24
C MET A 128 13.75 16.65 4.26
N PRO A 129 13.79 15.34 3.97
CA PRO A 129 13.53 14.32 4.98
C PRO A 129 14.57 14.40 6.09
N ALA A 130 14.15 14.05 7.31
CA ALA A 130 15.08 13.93 8.43
C ALA A 130 16.06 12.78 8.16
N THR A 131 17.35 13.09 8.27
CA THR A 131 18.43 12.10 8.10
C THR A 131 19.11 11.75 9.41
N ASP A 132 18.68 12.37 10.50
CA ASP A 132 19.23 12.16 11.83
C ASP A 132 18.77 10.79 12.37
N TYR A 133 19.74 9.98 12.70
CA TYR A 133 19.52 8.69 13.35
C TYR A 133 20.59 8.44 14.41
N THR A 134 20.20 7.73 15.45
CA THR A 134 21.13 7.34 16.51
C THR A 134 21.76 6.00 16.18
N VAL A 135 23.08 5.98 16.06
CA VAL A 135 23.83 4.74 15.91
C VAL A 135 23.98 4.10 17.28
N SER A 136 23.61 2.83 17.40
CA SER A 136 23.85 2.06 18.60
C SER A 136 25.32 1.68 18.71
N ASP A 137 25.88 1.70 19.92
CA ASP A 137 27.23 1.21 20.20
C ASP A 137 27.39 -0.30 20.08
N TYR A 138 26.28 -1.01 19.81
CA TYR A 138 26.29 -2.45 19.62
C TYR A 138 27.07 -2.83 18.37
N LYS A 139 28.06 -3.69 18.55
CA LYS A 139 28.81 -4.32 17.46
C LYS A 139 28.38 -5.77 17.31
N ASP A 140 27.88 -6.13 16.15
CA ASP A 140 27.56 -7.53 15.87
C ASP A 140 28.87 -8.30 15.58
N PRO A 141 29.18 -9.33 16.36
CA PRO A 141 30.43 -10.10 16.19
C PRO A 141 30.46 -10.88 14.87
N ARG A 142 29.32 -11.04 14.20
CA ARG A 142 29.22 -11.72 12.89
C ARG A 142 29.56 -10.80 11.72
N LEU A 143 29.59 -9.48 11.94
CA LEU A 143 29.93 -8.50 10.90
C LEU A 143 31.39 -8.12 11.01
N SER A 144 32.18 -8.52 10.02
CA SER A 144 33.58 -8.13 9.86
C SER A 144 33.78 -7.55 8.46
N ILE A 145 34.41 -6.40 8.38
CA ILE A 145 34.75 -5.75 7.12
C ILE A 145 36.29 -5.64 7.06
N THR A 146 36.86 -6.31 6.05
CA THR A 146 38.28 -6.26 5.76
C THR A 146 38.48 -5.74 4.35
N VAL A 147 39.31 -4.70 4.19
CA VAL A 147 39.67 -4.17 2.87
C VAL A 147 41.04 -4.74 2.51
N GLU A 148 41.06 -5.67 1.54
CA GLU A 148 42.32 -6.34 1.10
C GLU A 148 43.18 -5.47 0.18
N ALA A 149 42.54 -4.55 -0.56
CA ALA A 149 43.19 -3.64 -1.51
C ALA A 149 42.90 -2.17 -1.14
N PRO A 150 43.56 -1.61 -0.12
CA PRO A 150 43.26 -0.25 0.35
C PRO A 150 43.69 0.85 -0.63
N ASP A 151 44.59 0.54 -1.56
CA ASP A 151 44.98 1.40 -2.67
C ASP A 151 43.87 1.59 -3.72
N LEU A 152 43.06 0.55 -3.96
CA LEU A 152 41.96 0.57 -4.89
C LEU A 152 40.63 0.94 -4.22
N CYS A 153 40.46 0.58 -2.96
CA CYS A 153 39.27 0.89 -2.16
C CYS A 153 39.70 1.55 -0.83
N PRO A 154 39.98 2.86 -0.84
CA PRO A 154 40.52 3.54 0.34
C PRO A 154 39.53 3.66 1.48
N ARG A 155 38.21 3.48 1.21
CA ARG A 155 37.17 3.56 2.23
C ARG A 155 36.00 2.68 1.88
N TYR A 156 35.61 1.80 2.81
CA TYR A 156 34.38 0.99 2.75
C TYR A 156 33.56 1.19 4.01
N LEU A 157 32.27 1.43 3.87
CA LEU A 157 31.34 1.64 4.99
C LEU A 157 30.28 0.57 4.99
N GLY A 158 30.06 -0.06 6.13
CA GLY A 158 28.98 -1.01 6.33
C GLY A 158 28.10 -0.62 7.51
N HIS A 159 26.81 -0.80 7.37
CA HIS A 159 25.83 -0.62 8.42
C HIS A 159 25.10 -1.92 8.68
N TYR A 160 24.92 -2.27 9.94
CA TYR A 160 24.11 -3.39 10.38
C TYR A 160 22.82 -2.86 10.98
N VAL A 161 21.70 -3.28 10.43
CA VAL A 161 20.38 -2.88 10.89
C VAL A 161 19.65 -4.10 11.43
N ARG A 162 19.09 -3.98 12.64
CA ARG A 162 18.33 -5.06 13.32
C ARG A 162 16.87 -4.69 13.49
N ASN A 163 16.08 -5.70 13.80
CA ASN A 163 14.65 -5.55 14.10
C ASN A 163 13.87 -4.89 12.94
N ILE A 164 14.24 -5.25 11.73
CA ILE A 164 13.50 -4.82 10.55
C ILE A 164 12.27 -5.71 10.40
N THR A 165 11.11 -5.11 10.31
CA THR A 165 9.90 -5.79 9.88
C THR A 165 9.72 -5.50 8.39
N THR A 166 9.79 -6.53 7.57
CA THR A 166 9.57 -6.41 6.12
C THR A 166 8.10 -6.72 5.82
N VAL A 167 7.49 -5.91 4.98
CA VAL A 167 6.08 -6.06 4.62
C VAL A 167 5.88 -7.26 3.68
N SER A 168 6.85 -7.53 2.79
CA SER A 168 6.80 -8.66 1.87
C SER A 168 8.19 -9.02 1.36
N TYR A 169 8.53 -10.32 1.35
CA TYR A 169 9.75 -10.84 0.76
C TYR A 169 9.82 -10.62 -0.77
N THR A 170 8.69 -10.71 -1.43
CA THR A 170 8.56 -10.47 -2.88
C THR A 170 8.84 -9.03 -3.24
N HIS A 171 8.49 -8.08 -2.39
CA HIS A 171 8.74 -6.66 -2.59
C HIS A 171 10.25 -6.31 -2.59
N LEU A 172 11.01 -6.89 -1.68
CA LEU A 172 12.47 -6.74 -1.65
C LEU A 172 13.16 -7.42 -2.85
N ARG A 173 12.65 -8.57 -3.27
CA ARG A 173 13.19 -9.32 -4.39
C ARG A 173 13.00 -8.62 -5.74
N ALA A 174 11.90 -7.90 -5.94
CA ALA A 174 11.61 -7.17 -7.16
C ALA A 174 12.62 -6.05 -7.43
N HIS A 175 13.16 -5.42 -6.40
CA HIS A 175 14.19 -4.38 -6.54
C HIS A 175 15.60 -4.92 -6.80
N GLU A 176 15.91 -6.12 -6.35
CA GLU A 176 17.23 -6.74 -6.54
C GLU A 176 17.34 -7.48 -7.87
N THR A 177 16.30 -8.18 -8.31
CA THR A 177 16.34 -8.98 -9.54
C THR A 177 16.33 -8.16 -10.82
N GLY A 178 15.81 -6.93 -10.79
CA GLY A 178 15.85 -6.02 -11.94
C GLY A 178 17.27 -5.48 -12.26
N ARG A 179 18.25 -5.69 -11.40
CA ARG A 179 19.63 -5.23 -11.57
C ARG A 179 20.62 -6.29 -12.03
N ASN A 180 20.24 -7.57 -11.97
CA ASN A 180 21.12 -8.72 -12.22
C ASN A 180 20.75 -9.51 -13.48
N LEU A 181 20.00 -8.92 -14.40
CA LEU A 181 19.70 -9.47 -15.73
C LEU A 181 20.43 -8.73 -16.82
#